data_775f87f5f109a847b9ae7e4f1dad50d9
#
_entry.id   775f87f5f109a847b9ae7e4f1dad50d9
#
_cell.length_a   1.000
_cell.length_b   1.000
_cell.length_c   1.000
_cell.angle_alpha   90.00
_cell.angle_beta   90.00
_cell.angle_gamma   90.00
#
_symmetry.space_group_name_H-M   'P 1'
#
loop_
_entity.id
_entity.type
_entity.pdbx_description
1 polymer ?
#
loop_
_entity_poly.entity_id
_entity_poly.type
_entity_poly.pdbx_seq_one_letter_code
_entity_poly.pdbx_strand_id
1 'polypeptide(L)'
;MIIMTLEGIGISFGDKALLHDVTQGIEDYDRIGVIGINGTGKSTLLAIVAGTLEADEGQIIRRNGLKISYLPQNPLFDPDRSVLENVVQNISQDQAFWNVQGEAAAMLLKLGIDDPSVMPGTLSGGQRKRAALAAALLTPSDLLILDEPTNHLDHEMIEWLQNQLDSYKGAILMITHDRYFLDEVTSTIWEIDRAGVYSYPGNYEKYLQMKQERMDFARAAERKMAALYKQDLAWMMRGARARSTKQKAHIQRFEALRDREKIAEERNVILESIPSRMGNKTIEVRNLAKSYGDKCLFHDFSYTFLKNDRIGIIGPNGCGKSTLLKILTGELAPDEGEVDVGQTIRISYFGQENEQLPDSGTVIDLVKETGEYVRTADGLITASAMCERFLFIKSKQYTPIAKLSGGEKRRLCLLRVLMQAPNVLILDEPTNDLDIQTLQILEDYLDRFSGIVIAVSHDRYFLDRVVNRIFSFEGDGLLHQSEGGYEEYLAHKEGLAAEEPAGNAAGSSEATGSPEPAGKDGKRQRIRKSEPRKRLTYSQQREYDSIEDVIDELTEKSQKLSEEMQKVSTDYVKLQELAEEKQKTDEELEEKIGRYLELQELLESFEKD
;
A
#
# COMPACT_ATOMS: atom_id res chain seq x y z
N MET A 1 15.13 -19.68 -17.43
CA MET A 1 14.32 -20.66 -18.26
C MET A 1 12.93 -20.72 -17.68
N ILE A 2 11.88 -20.74 -18.53
CA ILE A 2 10.48 -20.75 -18.03
C ILE A 2 10.21 -22.09 -17.33
N ILE A 3 9.76 -22.04 -16.09
CA ILE A 3 9.37 -23.20 -15.27
C ILE A 3 7.86 -23.41 -15.23
N MET A 4 7.09 -22.32 -15.42
CA MET A 4 5.63 -22.36 -15.45
C MET A 4 5.09 -21.23 -16.32
N THR A 5 4.03 -21.53 -17.09
CA THR A 5 3.27 -20.52 -17.86
C THR A 5 1.80 -20.63 -17.53
N LEU A 6 1.19 -19.49 -17.19
CA LEU A 6 -0.24 -19.31 -17.04
C LEU A 6 -0.77 -18.81 -18.39
N GLU A 7 -1.76 -19.46 -18.97
CA GLU A 7 -2.34 -19.08 -20.27
C GLU A 7 -3.85 -18.88 -20.13
N GLY A 8 -4.29 -17.62 -20.25
CA GLY A 8 -5.70 -17.25 -20.25
C GLY A 8 -6.46 -17.62 -18.98
N ILE A 9 -5.81 -17.60 -17.81
CA ILE A 9 -6.41 -18.02 -16.54
C ILE A 9 -7.56 -17.09 -16.16
N GLY A 10 -8.73 -17.69 -15.97
CA GLY A 10 -9.93 -17.02 -15.47
C GLY A 10 -10.53 -17.77 -14.29
N ILE A 11 -11.04 -17.02 -13.31
CA ILE A 11 -11.80 -17.56 -12.18
C ILE A 11 -12.81 -16.54 -11.68
N SER A 12 -14.02 -17.01 -11.35
CA SER A 12 -15.13 -16.21 -10.86
C SER A 12 -15.75 -16.82 -9.61
N PHE A 13 -16.15 -15.99 -8.66
CA PHE A 13 -16.94 -16.40 -7.51
C PHE A 13 -18.30 -15.70 -7.53
N GLY A 14 -19.35 -16.47 -7.84
CA GLY A 14 -20.68 -15.94 -8.13
C GLY A 14 -20.64 -15.00 -9.34
N ASP A 15 -21.14 -13.78 -9.20
CA ASP A 15 -21.18 -12.78 -10.29
C ASP A 15 -19.87 -11.96 -10.41
N LYS A 16 -18.88 -12.20 -9.54
CA LYS A 16 -17.63 -11.43 -9.51
C LYS A 16 -16.49 -12.20 -10.16
N ALA A 17 -16.00 -11.73 -11.32
CA ALA A 17 -14.74 -12.18 -11.86
C ALA A 17 -13.58 -11.68 -10.96
N LEU A 18 -12.75 -12.61 -10.46
CA LEU A 18 -11.54 -12.28 -9.70
C LEU A 18 -10.33 -12.19 -10.60
N LEU A 19 -10.21 -13.09 -11.58
CA LEU A 19 -9.17 -13.10 -12.60
C LEU A 19 -9.82 -13.32 -13.96
N HIS A 20 -9.31 -12.64 -14.98
CA HIS A 20 -9.80 -12.76 -16.35
C HIS A 20 -8.62 -12.65 -17.33
N ASP A 21 -8.49 -13.66 -18.19
CA ASP A 21 -7.47 -13.73 -19.25
C ASP A 21 -6.04 -13.46 -18.76
N VAL A 22 -5.65 -14.04 -17.62
CA VAL A 22 -4.32 -13.85 -17.05
C VAL A 22 -3.32 -14.74 -17.77
N THR A 23 -2.35 -14.11 -18.45
CA THR A 23 -1.26 -14.78 -19.14
C THR A 23 0.07 -14.25 -18.62
N GLN A 24 0.81 -15.11 -17.88
CA GLN A 24 2.08 -14.76 -17.24
C GLN A 24 3.03 -15.97 -17.24
N GLY A 25 4.35 -15.69 -17.28
CA GLY A 25 5.40 -16.70 -17.17
C GLY A 25 6.18 -16.55 -15.86
N ILE A 26 6.63 -17.66 -15.30
CA ILE A 26 7.57 -17.70 -14.17
C ILE A 26 8.84 -18.40 -14.67
N GLU A 27 9.98 -17.75 -14.48
CA GLU A 27 11.29 -18.28 -14.85
C GLU A 27 12.08 -18.83 -13.64
N ASP A 28 13.13 -19.60 -13.91
CA ASP A 28 14.07 -20.00 -12.86
C ASP A 28 14.65 -18.74 -12.17
N TYR A 29 14.70 -18.73 -10.85
CA TYR A 29 15.23 -17.64 -10.01
C TYR A 29 14.41 -16.35 -10.00
N ASP A 30 13.22 -16.33 -10.61
CA ASP A 30 12.35 -15.17 -10.50
C ASP A 30 11.95 -14.91 -9.05
N ARG A 31 11.91 -13.63 -8.68
CA ARG A 31 11.45 -13.15 -7.37
C ARG A 31 10.28 -12.21 -7.57
N ILE A 32 9.07 -12.78 -7.50
CA ILE A 32 7.84 -12.11 -7.88
C ILE A 32 7.03 -11.76 -6.63
N GLY A 33 6.79 -10.46 -6.44
CA GLY A 33 5.86 -9.95 -5.43
C GLY A 33 4.48 -9.71 -6.02
N VAL A 34 3.42 -10.28 -5.44
CA VAL A 34 2.03 -10.08 -5.88
C VAL A 34 1.34 -9.07 -4.98
N ILE A 35 0.87 -7.98 -5.57
CA ILE A 35 0.19 -6.90 -4.85
C ILE A 35 -1.21 -6.62 -5.44
N GLY A 36 -2.04 -5.94 -4.68
CA GLY A 36 -3.40 -5.56 -5.08
C GLY A 36 -4.29 -5.35 -3.87
N ILE A 37 -5.47 -4.78 -4.08
CA ILE A 37 -6.47 -4.54 -3.03
C ILE A 37 -6.93 -5.88 -2.42
N ASN A 38 -7.31 -5.89 -1.15
CA ASN A 38 -7.87 -7.07 -0.51
C ASN A 38 -9.17 -7.50 -1.20
N GLY A 39 -9.28 -8.83 -1.45
CA GLY A 39 -10.43 -9.42 -2.17
C GLY A 39 -10.38 -9.29 -3.70
N THR A 40 -9.21 -8.99 -4.31
CA THR A 40 -9.00 -9.01 -5.77
C THR A 40 -8.55 -10.35 -6.33
N GLY A 41 -8.30 -11.36 -5.49
CA GLY A 41 -7.93 -12.69 -5.95
C GLY A 41 -6.44 -13.04 -5.82
N LYS A 42 -5.66 -12.29 -5.02
CA LYS A 42 -4.21 -12.57 -4.79
C LYS A 42 -3.96 -14.01 -4.31
N SER A 43 -4.53 -14.39 -3.16
CA SER A 43 -4.39 -15.75 -2.61
C SER A 43 -5.00 -16.82 -3.52
N THR A 44 -6.05 -16.46 -4.28
CA THR A 44 -6.65 -17.32 -5.30
C THR A 44 -5.66 -17.60 -6.43
N LEU A 45 -4.95 -16.58 -6.93
CA LEU A 45 -3.89 -16.75 -7.92
C LEU A 45 -2.79 -17.68 -7.41
N LEU A 46 -2.32 -17.48 -6.18
CA LEU A 46 -1.30 -18.35 -5.57
C LEU A 46 -1.79 -19.78 -5.44
N ALA A 47 -3.04 -19.99 -5.00
CA ALA A 47 -3.64 -21.33 -4.89
C ALA A 47 -3.77 -22.04 -6.24
N ILE A 48 -4.09 -21.30 -7.32
CA ILE A 48 -4.11 -21.82 -8.69
C ILE A 48 -2.71 -22.21 -9.16
N VAL A 49 -1.71 -21.35 -8.93
CA VAL A 49 -0.30 -21.62 -9.27
C VAL A 49 0.23 -22.81 -8.48
N ALA A 50 -0.09 -22.93 -7.20
CA ALA A 50 0.25 -24.07 -6.35
C ALA A 50 -0.46 -25.38 -6.80
N GLY A 51 -1.59 -25.27 -7.49
CA GLY A 51 -2.41 -26.41 -7.91
C GLY A 51 -3.36 -26.93 -6.85
N THR A 52 -3.60 -26.14 -5.81
CA THR A 52 -4.60 -26.45 -4.75
C THR A 52 -6.01 -25.99 -5.14
N LEU A 53 -6.12 -25.13 -6.15
CA LEU A 53 -7.38 -24.65 -6.72
C LEU A 53 -7.30 -24.76 -8.25
N GLU A 54 -8.37 -25.23 -8.89
CA GLU A 54 -8.51 -25.27 -10.34
C GLU A 54 -9.06 -23.93 -10.85
N ALA A 55 -8.58 -23.46 -11.98
CA ALA A 55 -9.14 -22.28 -12.66
C ALA A 55 -10.40 -22.68 -13.45
N ASP A 56 -11.34 -21.74 -13.62
CA ASP A 56 -12.54 -21.96 -14.44
C ASP A 56 -12.22 -21.95 -15.93
N GLU A 57 -11.24 -21.13 -16.34
CA GLU A 57 -10.79 -20.96 -17.73
C GLU A 57 -9.26 -20.94 -17.81
N GLY A 58 -8.75 -21.28 -18.99
CA GLY A 58 -7.31 -21.29 -19.28
C GLY A 58 -6.59 -22.56 -18.86
N GLN A 59 -5.27 -22.55 -18.90
CA GLN A 59 -4.43 -23.69 -18.54
C GLN A 59 -3.11 -23.27 -17.94
N ILE A 60 -2.54 -24.16 -17.11
CA ILE A 60 -1.20 -23.99 -16.53
C ILE A 60 -0.27 -25.02 -17.15
N ILE A 61 0.77 -24.53 -17.82
CA ILE A 61 1.83 -25.37 -18.37
C ILE A 61 3.00 -25.37 -17.39
N ARG A 62 3.33 -26.55 -16.86
CA ARG A 62 4.42 -26.75 -15.88
C ARG A 62 5.55 -27.55 -16.49
N ARG A 63 6.79 -27.23 -16.13
CA ARG A 63 7.96 -28.06 -16.41
C ARG A 63 7.77 -29.44 -15.77
N ASN A 64 8.14 -30.52 -16.49
CA ASN A 64 8.05 -31.86 -15.93
C ASN A 64 8.93 -32.01 -14.68
N GLY A 65 8.32 -32.55 -13.61
CA GLY A 65 9.00 -32.76 -12.33
C GLY A 65 9.19 -31.49 -11.49
N LEU A 66 8.53 -30.38 -11.82
CA LEU A 66 8.57 -29.15 -11.04
C LEU A 66 8.07 -29.40 -9.61
N LYS A 67 8.92 -29.11 -8.64
CA LYS A 67 8.59 -29.19 -7.20
C LYS A 67 8.13 -27.84 -6.71
N ILE A 68 6.97 -27.79 -6.09
CA ILE A 68 6.37 -26.56 -5.54
C ILE A 68 6.22 -26.71 -4.04
N SER A 69 6.66 -25.71 -3.28
CA SER A 69 6.35 -25.56 -1.87
C SER A 69 5.40 -24.39 -1.69
N TYR A 70 4.34 -24.55 -0.89
CA TYR A 70 3.31 -23.54 -0.71
C TYR A 70 3.00 -23.29 0.76
N LEU A 71 3.13 -22.04 1.18
CA LEU A 71 2.63 -21.52 2.45
C LEU A 71 1.29 -20.82 2.20
N PRO A 72 0.15 -21.43 2.57
CA PRO A 72 -1.16 -20.77 2.48
C PRO A 72 -1.37 -19.75 3.61
N GLN A 73 -2.29 -18.82 3.42
CA GLN A 73 -2.67 -17.84 4.44
C GLN A 73 -3.15 -18.50 5.75
N ASN A 74 -3.91 -19.60 5.65
CA ASN A 74 -4.38 -20.39 6.77
C ASN A 74 -3.83 -21.83 6.67
N PRO A 75 -2.70 -22.14 7.29
CA PRO A 75 -2.11 -23.46 7.21
C PRO A 75 -2.90 -24.48 8.04
N LEU A 76 -3.05 -25.68 7.47
CA LEU A 76 -3.66 -26.82 8.14
C LEU A 76 -2.57 -27.76 8.67
N PHE A 77 -2.72 -28.20 9.91
CA PHE A 77 -1.85 -29.17 10.55
C PHE A 77 -2.66 -30.41 10.90
N ASP A 78 -2.00 -31.55 10.85
CA ASP A 78 -2.53 -32.80 11.38
C ASP A 78 -2.58 -32.71 12.91
N PRO A 79 -3.77 -32.76 13.54
CA PRO A 79 -3.91 -32.58 14.98
C PRO A 79 -3.32 -33.74 15.80
N ASP A 80 -3.12 -34.90 15.17
CA ASP A 80 -2.63 -36.12 15.83
C ASP A 80 -1.10 -36.22 15.80
N ARG A 81 -0.39 -35.25 15.23
CA ARG A 81 1.08 -35.18 15.12
C ARG A 81 1.63 -33.96 15.83
N SER A 82 2.85 -34.10 16.36
CA SER A 82 3.58 -32.94 16.89
C SER A 82 3.87 -31.89 15.80
N VAL A 83 4.19 -30.66 16.23
CA VAL A 83 4.58 -29.59 15.31
C VAL A 83 5.78 -29.98 14.46
N LEU A 84 6.79 -30.58 15.08
CA LEU A 84 7.99 -31.07 14.39
C LEU A 84 7.65 -32.12 13.32
N GLU A 85 6.80 -33.11 13.65
CA GLU A 85 6.37 -34.13 12.68
C GLU A 85 5.59 -33.55 11.52
N ASN A 86 4.74 -32.56 11.76
CA ASN A 86 4.03 -31.84 10.71
C ASN A 86 5.00 -31.07 9.77
N VAL A 87 6.02 -30.42 10.34
CA VAL A 87 7.00 -29.64 9.56
C VAL A 87 7.83 -30.54 8.64
N VAL A 88 8.23 -31.73 9.12
CA VAL A 88 9.07 -32.64 8.32
C VAL A 88 8.29 -33.60 7.45
N GLN A 89 6.96 -33.61 7.52
CA GLN A 89 6.09 -34.58 6.85
C GLN A 89 6.29 -34.63 5.32
N ASN A 90 6.49 -33.50 4.68
CA ASN A 90 6.59 -33.34 3.22
C ASN A 90 8.03 -33.51 2.69
N ILE A 91 8.98 -33.76 3.56
CA ILE A 91 10.38 -33.93 3.18
C ILE A 91 10.60 -35.40 2.89
N SER A 92 10.94 -35.75 1.63
CA SER A 92 11.13 -37.15 1.22
C SER A 92 12.28 -37.82 1.97
N GLN A 93 12.10 -39.09 2.38
CA GLN A 93 13.05 -39.85 3.22
C GLN A 93 14.34 -40.26 2.49
N ASP A 94 14.50 -39.97 1.20
CA ASP A 94 15.63 -40.42 0.38
C ASP A 94 16.90 -39.55 0.46
N GLN A 95 16.85 -38.41 1.12
CA GLN A 95 18.04 -37.57 1.30
C GLN A 95 18.49 -37.64 2.75
N ALA A 96 19.75 -38.02 3.01
CA ALA A 96 20.50 -38.08 4.27
C ALA A 96 19.84 -37.42 5.51
N PHE A 97 18.81 -38.04 6.04
CA PHE A 97 17.82 -37.54 7.00
C PHE A 97 18.32 -37.29 8.43
N TRP A 98 19.60 -37.56 8.69
CA TRP A 98 20.14 -37.45 10.07
C TRP A 98 20.16 -36.02 10.60
N ASN A 99 19.94 -35.03 9.75
CA ASN A 99 19.99 -33.62 10.15
C ASN A 99 18.65 -32.85 10.02
N VAL A 100 17.67 -33.34 9.25
CA VAL A 100 16.44 -32.59 8.93
C VAL A 100 15.59 -32.29 10.19
N GLN A 101 15.48 -33.23 11.12
CA GLN A 101 14.78 -32.97 12.37
C GLN A 101 15.51 -31.94 13.23
N GLY A 102 16.84 -31.98 13.25
CA GLY A 102 17.65 -30.97 13.93
C GLY A 102 17.53 -29.59 13.32
N GLU A 103 17.56 -29.50 11.98
CA GLU A 103 17.36 -28.25 11.23
C GLU A 103 15.95 -27.69 11.43
N ALA A 104 14.93 -28.56 11.38
CA ALA A 104 13.55 -28.19 11.65
C ALA A 104 13.36 -27.67 13.08
N ALA A 105 13.92 -28.35 14.07
CA ALA A 105 13.86 -27.91 15.46
C ALA A 105 14.60 -26.58 15.68
N ALA A 106 15.78 -26.41 15.09
CA ALA A 106 16.52 -25.15 15.15
C ALA A 106 15.78 -23.99 14.47
N MET A 107 15.12 -24.24 13.33
CA MET A 107 14.31 -23.25 12.63
C MET A 107 13.06 -22.88 13.43
N LEU A 108 12.37 -23.87 14.03
CA LEU A 108 11.21 -23.62 14.89
C LEU A 108 11.59 -22.79 16.11
N LEU A 109 12.74 -23.06 16.75
CA LEU A 109 13.27 -22.26 17.86
C LEU A 109 13.51 -20.80 17.44
N LYS A 110 14.16 -20.58 16.28
CA LYS A 110 14.36 -19.22 15.73
C LYS A 110 13.05 -18.49 15.46
N LEU A 111 12.02 -19.23 15.08
CA LEU A 111 10.68 -18.68 14.85
C LEU A 111 9.84 -18.59 16.14
N GLY A 112 10.45 -18.71 17.32
CA GLY A 112 9.82 -18.52 18.62
C GLY A 112 8.84 -19.65 19.00
N ILE A 113 9.16 -20.88 18.64
CA ILE A 113 8.48 -22.10 19.08
C ILE A 113 9.49 -22.89 19.90
N ASP A 114 9.45 -22.67 21.23
CA ASP A 114 10.46 -23.17 22.16
C ASP A 114 10.42 -24.71 22.31
N ASP A 115 9.24 -25.30 22.19
CA ASP A 115 9.06 -26.76 22.25
C ASP A 115 8.44 -27.27 20.94
N PRO A 116 9.25 -27.83 20.02
CA PRO A 116 8.78 -28.43 18.79
C PRO A 116 7.92 -29.68 18.93
N SER A 117 7.88 -30.29 20.14
CA SER A 117 7.13 -31.52 20.41
C SER A 117 5.66 -31.28 20.76
N VAL A 118 5.26 -30.03 20.96
CA VAL A 118 3.87 -29.68 21.27
C VAL A 118 2.89 -30.01 20.13
N MET A 119 1.63 -30.22 20.51
CA MET A 119 0.57 -30.46 19.52
C MET A 119 0.10 -29.12 18.87
N PRO A 120 -0.26 -29.12 17.59
CA PRO A 120 -0.68 -27.89 16.86
C PRO A 120 -1.85 -27.16 17.51
N GLY A 121 -2.73 -27.88 18.23
CA GLY A 121 -3.87 -27.31 18.94
C GLY A 121 -3.52 -26.34 20.07
N THR A 122 -2.31 -26.44 20.63
CA THR A 122 -1.82 -25.57 21.72
C THR A 122 -1.20 -24.28 21.21
N LEU A 123 -0.88 -24.21 19.91
CA LEU A 123 -0.26 -23.04 19.29
C LEU A 123 -1.28 -21.93 19.03
N SER A 124 -0.84 -20.67 19.23
CA SER A 124 -1.57 -19.51 18.72
C SER A 124 -1.62 -19.49 17.19
N GLY A 125 -2.53 -18.70 16.61
CA GLY A 125 -2.61 -18.55 15.15
C GLY A 125 -1.29 -18.11 14.51
N GLY A 126 -0.59 -17.16 15.14
CA GLY A 126 0.72 -16.69 14.69
C GLY A 126 1.80 -17.77 14.78
N GLN A 127 1.84 -18.55 15.88
CA GLN A 127 2.78 -19.67 16.02
C GLN A 127 2.54 -20.76 14.98
N ARG A 128 1.27 -21.10 14.67
CA ARG A 128 0.93 -22.04 13.60
C ARG A 128 1.44 -21.56 12.24
N LYS A 129 1.26 -20.27 11.94
CA LYS A 129 1.75 -19.69 10.68
C LYS A 129 3.28 -19.75 10.57
N ARG A 130 3.99 -19.45 11.67
CA ARG A 130 5.45 -19.57 11.74
C ARG A 130 5.95 -21.02 11.59
N ALA A 131 5.26 -21.99 12.18
CA ALA A 131 5.58 -23.40 11.97
C ALA A 131 5.39 -23.83 10.51
N ALA A 132 4.32 -23.37 9.86
CA ALA A 132 4.07 -23.65 8.44
C ALA A 132 5.12 -22.96 7.53
N LEU A 133 5.58 -21.77 7.89
CA LEU A 133 6.70 -21.11 7.20
C LEU A 133 7.98 -21.96 7.26
N ALA A 134 8.30 -22.51 8.46
CA ALA A 134 9.42 -23.43 8.59
C ALA A 134 9.27 -24.66 7.67
N ALA A 135 8.08 -25.26 7.60
CA ALA A 135 7.80 -26.39 6.71
C ALA A 135 7.99 -26.02 5.22
N ALA A 136 7.52 -24.84 4.83
CA ALA A 136 7.64 -24.36 3.45
C ALA A 136 9.12 -24.11 3.04
N LEU A 137 9.92 -23.52 3.93
CA LEU A 137 11.33 -23.22 3.68
C LEU A 137 12.22 -24.48 3.68
N LEU A 138 11.90 -25.47 4.51
CA LEU A 138 12.66 -26.72 4.60
C LEU A 138 12.35 -27.69 3.45
N THR A 139 11.18 -27.56 2.81
CA THR A 139 10.78 -28.43 1.71
C THR A 139 11.57 -28.07 0.45
N PRO A 140 12.44 -28.96 -0.09
CA PRO A 140 13.19 -28.69 -1.31
C PRO A 140 12.24 -28.45 -2.50
N SER A 141 12.29 -27.27 -3.08
CA SER A 141 11.40 -26.90 -4.18
C SER A 141 12.08 -26.02 -5.22
N ASP A 142 11.58 -26.08 -6.46
CA ASP A 142 12.01 -25.22 -7.58
C ASP A 142 11.23 -23.88 -7.56
N LEU A 143 10.00 -23.91 -7.02
CA LEU A 143 9.13 -22.74 -6.85
C LEU A 143 8.61 -22.71 -5.42
N LEU A 144 8.92 -21.64 -4.70
CA LEU A 144 8.43 -21.35 -3.36
C LEU A 144 7.31 -20.31 -3.44
N ILE A 145 6.13 -20.66 -2.94
CA ILE A 145 4.95 -19.79 -2.93
C ILE A 145 4.62 -19.41 -1.50
N LEU A 146 4.57 -18.11 -1.20
CA LEU A 146 4.37 -17.60 0.15
C LEU A 146 3.18 -16.62 0.18
N ASP A 147 2.15 -16.94 0.99
CA ASP A 147 1.00 -16.05 1.19
C ASP A 147 1.13 -15.32 2.52
N GLU A 148 1.54 -14.06 2.47
CA GLU A 148 1.79 -13.14 3.59
C GLU A 148 2.74 -13.72 4.65
N PRO A 149 3.99 -14.05 4.30
CA PRO A 149 4.94 -14.68 5.22
C PRO A 149 5.41 -13.76 6.35
N THR A 150 5.36 -12.44 6.16
CA THR A 150 5.83 -11.44 7.14
C THR A 150 4.83 -11.18 8.27
N ASN A 151 3.53 -11.52 8.09
CA ASN A 151 2.53 -11.32 9.13
C ASN A 151 2.85 -12.11 10.39
N HIS A 152 2.74 -11.46 11.55
CA HIS A 152 3.04 -12.01 12.89
C HIS A 152 4.52 -12.32 13.16
N LEU A 153 5.43 -11.90 12.27
CA LEU A 153 6.87 -11.92 12.53
C LEU A 153 7.28 -10.60 13.18
N ASP A 154 8.21 -10.67 14.11
CA ASP A 154 8.90 -9.47 14.58
C ASP A 154 10.08 -9.13 13.66
N HIS A 155 10.72 -8.01 13.95
CA HIS A 155 11.74 -7.44 13.08
C HIS A 155 12.93 -8.40 12.86
N GLU A 156 13.41 -9.06 13.92
CA GLU A 156 14.54 -9.99 13.83
C GLU A 156 14.18 -11.22 12.98
N MET A 157 12.93 -11.69 13.09
CA MET A 157 12.43 -12.80 12.27
C MET A 157 12.25 -12.39 10.79
N ILE A 158 11.84 -11.15 10.52
CA ILE A 158 11.73 -10.62 9.14
C ILE A 158 13.12 -10.54 8.49
N GLU A 159 14.12 -10.00 9.17
CA GLU A 159 15.51 -9.97 8.67
C GLU A 159 16.08 -11.37 8.44
N TRP A 160 15.81 -12.28 9.38
CA TRP A 160 16.21 -13.67 9.20
C TRP A 160 15.55 -14.30 7.97
N LEU A 161 14.24 -14.09 7.78
CA LEU A 161 13.50 -14.59 6.62
C LEU A 161 14.07 -14.01 5.31
N GLN A 162 14.36 -12.72 5.28
CA GLN A 162 14.99 -12.05 4.14
C GLN A 162 16.30 -12.76 3.75
N ASN A 163 17.21 -12.97 4.71
CA ASN A 163 18.47 -13.66 4.49
C ASN A 163 18.26 -15.13 3.98
N GLN A 164 17.21 -15.83 4.44
CA GLN A 164 16.87 -17.15 3.93
C GLN A 164 16.41 -17.11 2.47
N LEU A 165 15.55 -16.15 2.12
CA LEU A 165 15.05 -16.00 0.77
C LEU A 165 16.14 -15.53 -0.21
N ASP A 166 17.07 -14.69 0.23
CA ASP A 166 18.21 -14.26 -0.60
C ASP A 166 19.11 -15.42 -0.99
N SER A 167 19.31 -16.37 -0.09
CA SER A 167 20.09 -17.59 -0.33
C SER A 167 19.31 -18.67 -1.07
N TYR A 168 18.00 -18.53 -1.26
CA TYR A 168 17.14 -19.51 -1.90
C TYR A 168 17.41 -19.60 -3.40
N LYS A 169 17.61 -20.82 -3.93
CA LYS A 169 18.04 -21.08 -5.30
C LYS A 169 16.91 -21.29 -6.31
N GLY A 170 15.67 -21.37 -5.89
CA GLY A 170 14.49 -21.50 -6.75
C GLY A 170 13.83 -20.17 -7.06
N ALA A 171 12.75 -20.22 -7.82
CA ALA A 171 11.86 -19.08 -8.02
C ALA A 171 10.99 -18.84 -6.77
N ILE A 172 10.66 -17.59 -6.51
CA ILE A 172 9.81 -17.17 -5.39
C ILE A 172 8.61 -16.41 -5.94
N LEU A 173 7.41 -16.79 -5.52
CA LEU A 173 6.18 -16.07 -5.77
C LEU A 173 5.53 -15.76 -4.43
N MET A 174 5.41 -14.48 -4.05
CA MET A 174 4.91 -14.12 -2.73
C MET A 174 3.85 -13.02 -2.76
N ILE A 175 2.95 -13.06 -1.79
CA ILE A 175 2.10 -11.94 -1.41
C ILE A 175 2.65 -11.38 -0.11
N THR A 176 2.90 -10.09 -0.05
CA THR A 176 3.16 -9.38 1.19
C THR A 176 2.70 -7.93 1.10
N HIS A 177 2.36 -7.37 2.22
CA HIS A 177 2.02 -5.96 2.37
C HIS A 177 3.16 -5.13 2.97
N ASP A 178 4.24 -5.80 3.37
CA ASP A 178 5.47 -5.18 3.82
C ASP A 178 6.25 -4.64 2.60
N ARG A 179 6.26 -3.32 2.48
CA ARG A 179 6.87 -2.62 1.34
C ARG A 179 8.38 -2.71 1.33
N TYR A 180 9.00 -2.67 2.52
CA TYR A 180 10.45 -2.81 2.65
C TYR A 180 10.89 -4.22 2.21
N PHE A 181 10.16 -5.24 2.68
CA PHE A 181 10.44 -6.62 2.30
C PHE A 181 10.25 -6.87 0.79
N LEU A 182 9.22 -6.23 0.17
CA LEU A 182 9.05 -6.25 -1.29
C LEU A 182 10.24 -5.61 -2.00
N ASP A 183 10.71 -4.47 -1.51
CA ASP A 183 11.79 -3.72 -2.15
C ASP A 183 13.12 -4.47 -2.16
N GLU A 184 13.42 -5.17 -1.06
CA GLU A 184 14.66 -5.91 -0.90
C GLU A 184 14.63 -7.30 -1.59
N VAL A 185 13.50 -8.02 -1.52
CA VAL A 185 13.44 -9.43 -1.95
C VAL A 185 12.99 -9.59 -3.39
N THR A 186 12.18 -8.65 -3.95
CA THR A 186 11.57 -8.85 -5.27
C THR A 186 12.33 -8.18 -6.40
N SER A 187 12.35 -8.84 -7.56
CA SER A 187 12.86 -8.30 -8.83
C SER A 187 11.76 -7.98 -9.83
N THR A 188 10.54 -8.45 -9.58
CA THR A 188 9.36 -8.24 -10.42
C THR A 188 8.14 -8.13 -9.54
N ILE A 189 7.24 -7.20 -9.86
CA ILE A 189 5.97 -7.04 -9.16
C ILE A 189 4.81 -7.34 -10.10
N TRP A 190 3.90 -8.20 -9.66
CA TRP A 190 2.62 -8.46 -10.31
C TRP A 190 1.51 -7.72 -9.57
N GLU A 191 0.89 -6.76 -10.22
CA GLU A 191 -0.28 -6.05 -9.69
C GLU A 191 -1.56 -6.69 -10.20
N ILE A 192 -2.45 -7.08 -9.29
CA ILE A 192 -3.83 -7.47 -9.63
C ILE A 192 -4.72 -6.25 -9.55
N ASP A 193 -5.18 -5.77 -10.71
CA ASP A 193 -6.10 -4.64 -10.85
C ASP A 193 -7.20 -5.00 -11.85
N ARG A 194 -8.48 -4.80 -11.48
CA ARG A 194 -9.67 -5.04 -12.32
C ARG A 194 -9.68 -6.41 -12.98
N ALA A 195 -9.42 -7.45 -12.20
CA ALA A 195 -9.33 -8.84 -12.64
C ALA A 195 -8.19 -9.17 -13.63
N GLY A 196 -7.34 -8.20 -14.00
CA GLY A 196 -6.13 -8.41 -14.80
C GLY A 196 -4.88 -8.44 -13.95
N VAL A 197 -3.81 -9.02 -14.46
CA VAL A 197 -2.48 -9.05 -13.83
C VAL A 197 -1.49 -8.26 -14.70
N TYR A 198 -0.89 -7.24 -14.11
CA TYR A 198 0.12 -6.38 -14.75
C TYR A 198 1.48 -6.66 -14.15
N SER A 199 2.46 -6.99 -14.99
CA SER A 199 3.84 -7.26 -14.57
C SER A 199 4.70 -6.01 -14.70
N TYR A 200 5.44 -5.68 -13.64
CA TYR A 200 6.37 -4.55 -13.56
C TYR A 200 7.77 -5.07 -13.21
N PRO A 201 8.76 -4.92 -14.09
CA PRO A 201 10.13 -5.28 -13.78
C PRO A 201 10.76 -4.26 -12.82
N GLY A 202 11.33 -4.76 -11.73
CA GLY A 202 11.98 -3.98 -10.69
C GLY A 202 11.38 -4.20 -9.32
N ASN A 203 11.88 -3.43 -8.35
CA ASN A 203 11.45 -3.43 -6.96
C ASN A 203 10.17 -2.58 -6.77
N TYR A 204 9.75 -2.42 -5.50
CA TYR A 204 8.52 -1.70 -5.16
C TYR A 204 8.59 -0.20 -5.54
N GLU A 205 9.73 0.45 -5.35
CA GLU A 205 9.90 1.87 -5.71
C GLU A 205 9.71 2.08 -7.22
N LYS A 206 10.36 1.24 -8.04
CA LYS A 206 10.23 1.30 -9.50
C LYS A 206 8.81 0.97 -9.98
N TYR A 207 8.14 0.03 -9.31
CA TYR A 207 6.72 -0.24 -9.56
C TYR A 207 5.86 1.01 -9.38
N LEU A 208 6.05 1.77 -8.28
CA LEU A 208 5.27 2.99 -8.04
C LEU A 208 5.41 4.00 -9.19
N GLN A 209 6.63 4.20 -9.68
CA GLN A 209 6.90 5.10 -10.82
C GLN A 209 6.17 4.61 -12.08
N MET A 210 6.37 3.34 -12.46
CA MET A 210 5.74 2.76 -13.65
C MET A 210 4.21 2.72 -13.56
N LYS A 211 3.65 2.48 -12.36
CA LYS A 211 2.22 2.54 -12.12
C LYS A 211 1.69 3.95 -12.34
N GLN A 212 2.38 4.97 -11.83
CA GLN A 212 1.98 6.36 -12.03
C GLN A 212 1.97 6.73 -13.51
N GLU A 213 3.02 6.38 -14.26
CA GLU A 213 3.07 6.57 -15.71
C GLU A 213 1.90 5.90 -16.43
N ARG A 214 1.60 4.61 -16.08
CA ARG A 214 0.45 3.88 -16.63
C ARG A 214 -0.88 4.60 -16.35
N MET A 215 -1.06 5.07 -15.11
CA MET A 215 -2.28 5.78 -14.71
C MET A 215 -2.41 7.13 -15.42
N ASP A 216 -1.33 7.87 -15.58
CA ASP A 216 -1.35 9.15 -16.28
C ASP A 216 -1.64 8.95 -17.77
N PHE A 217 -1.07 7.93 -18.39
CA PHE A 217 -1.40 7.55 -19.76
C PHE A 217 -2.87 7.13 -19.91
N ALA A 218 -3.39 6.32 -18.99
CA ALA A 218 -4.79 5.92 -18.97
C ALA A 218 -5.74 7.12 -18.77
N ARG A 219 -5.39 8.08 -17.90
CA ARG A 219 -6.14 9.33 -17.70
C ARG A 219 -6.14 10.21 -18.96
N ALA A 220 -4.99 10.34 -19.63
CA ALA A 220 -4.89 11.08 -20.88
C ALA A 220 -5.75 10.45 -21.99
N ALA A 221 -5.70 9.11 -22.13
CA ALA A 221 -6.55 8.37 -23.05
C ALA A 221 -8.05 8.56 -22.73
N GLU A 222 -8.43 8.51 -21.44
CA GLU A 222 -9.83 8.73 -21.02
C GLU A 222 -10.31 10.16 -21.32
N ARG A 223 -9.48 11.18 -21.06
CA ARG A 223 -9.79 12.58 -21.43
C ARG A 223 -10.04 12.72 -22.95
N LYS A 224 -9.18 12.11 -23.77
CA LYS A 224 -9.34 12.09 -25.22
C LYS A 224 -10.65 11.42 -25.65
N MET A 225 -10.97 10.26 -25.05
CA MET A 225 -12.23 9.55 -25.33
C MET A 225 -13.46 10.32 -24.85
N ALA A 226 -13.39 10.98 -23.69
CA ALA A 226 -14.46 11.84 -23.18
C ALA A 226 -14.71 13.06 -24.07
N ALA A 227 -13.65 13.67 -24.62
CA ALA A 227 -13.76 14.75 -25.59
C ALA A 227 -14.45 14.30 -26.88
N LEU A 228 -14.04 13.15 -27.44
CA LEU A 228 -14.69 12.53 -28.60
C LEU A 228 -16.16 12.23 -28.35
N TYR A 229 -16.49 11.68 -27.18
CA TYR A 229 -17.88 11.43 -26.80
C TYR A 229 -18.71 12.72 -26.73
N LYS A 230 -18.18 13.80 -26.14
CA LYS A 230 -18.84 15.10 -26.10
C LYS A 230 -19.09 15.67 -27.52
N GLN A 231 -18.11 15.53 -28.40
CA GLN A 231 -18.21 15.97 -29.81
C GLN A 231 -19.28 15.16 -30.55
N ASP A 232 -19.25 13.83 -30.43
CA ASP A 232 -20.23 12.92 -31.06
C ASP A 232 -21.65 13.13 -30.49
N LEU A 233 -21.78 13.40 -29.19
CA LEU A 233 -23.06 13.75 -28.57
C LEU A 233 -23.64 15.08 -29.12
N ALA A 234 -22.81 16.11 -29.23
CA ALA A 234 -23.22 17.38 -29.78
C ALA A 234 -23.66 17.25 -31.25
N TRP A 235 -22.98 16.39 -32.02
CA TRP A 235 -23.39 16.08 -33.41
C TRP A 235 -24.74 15.33 -33.46
N MET A 236 -24.97 14.35 -32.58
CA MET A 236 -26.25 13.63 -32.45
C MET A 236 -27.41 14.57 -32.11
N MET A 237 -27.19 15.51 -31.16
CA MET A 237 -28.22 16.47 -30.73
C MET A 237 -28.61 17.48 -31.82
N ARG A 238 -27.71 17.80 -32.78
CA ARG A 238 -28.01 18.69 -33.91
C ARG A 238 -28.94 18.07 -34.98
N GLY A 239 -29.47 16.87 -34.75
CA GLY A 239 -30.45 16.24 -35.64
C GLY A 239 -29.82 15.69 -36.93
N ALA A 240 -28.94 14.71 -36.79
CA ALA A 240 -28.35 14.00 -37.92
C ALA A 240 -29.42 13.38 -38.82
N ARG A 241 -29.57 13.88 -40.04
CA ARG A 241 -30.50 13.34 -41.04
C ARG A 241 -29.99 11.96 -41.51
N ALA A 242 -30.62 10.90 -41.03
CA ALA A 242 -30.20 9.52 -41.19
C ALA A 242 -30.39 8.95 -42.60
N ARG A 243 -29.50 9.25 -43.57
CA ARG A 243 -29.61 8.66 -44.93
C ARG A 243 -28.30 8.18 -45.60
N SER A 244 -27.17 8.04 -44.87
CA SER A 244 -25.94 7.55 -45.49
C SER A 244 -25.25 6.46 -44.63
N THR A 245 -24.48 5.57 -45.28
CA THR A 245 -23.70 4.51 -44.63
C THR A 245 -22.66 5.06 -43.66
N LYS A 246 -22.11 6.23 -43.91
CA LYS A 246 -21.20 6.96 -43.01
C LYS A 246 -21.87 7.34 -41.69
N GLN A 247 -23.15 7.65 -41.69
CA GLN A 247 -23.92 7.94 -40.48
C GLN A 247 -24.14 6.73 -39.60
N LYS A 248 -24.35 5.52 -40.17
CA LYS A 248 -24.46 4.29 -39.38
C LYS A 248 -23.17 3.98 -38.65
N ALA A 249 -22.03 4.08 -39.29
CA ALA A 249 -20.73 3.88 -38.67
C ALA A 249 -20.47 4.88 -37.53
N HIS A 250 -20.90 6.14 -37.69
CA HIS A 250 -20.75 7.16 -36.64
C HIS A 250 -21.67 6.89 -35.42
N ILE A 251 -22.90 6.43 -35.66
CA ILE A 251 -23.83 6.04 -34.60
C ILE A 251 -23.28 4.83 -33.84
N GLN A 252 -22.80 3.79 -34.53
CA GLN A 252 -22.18 2.62 -33.90
C GLN A 252 -20.96 3.01 -33.05
N ARG A 253 -20.11 3.92 -33.53
CA ARG A 253 -18.99 4.43 -32.77
C ARG A 253 -19.44 5.21 -31.53
N PHE A 254 -20.48 6.05 -31.63
CA PHE A 254 -21.06 6.75 -30.48
C PHE A 254 -21.63 5.79 -29.45
N GLU A 255 -22.36 4.75 -29.88
CA GLU A 255 -22.88 3.72 -28.99
C GLU A 255 -21.76 2.96 -28.27
N ALA A 256 -20.71 2.57 -28.99
CA ALA A 256 -19.53 1.94 -28.40
C ALA A 256 -18.82 2.86 -27.38
N LEU A 257 -18.73 4.16 -27.66
CA LEU A 257 -18.16 5.15 -26.72
C LEU A 257 -19.06 5.41 -25.51
N ARG A 258 -20.39 5.31 -25.66
CA ARG A 258 -21.36 5.46 -24.58
C ARG A 258 -21.32 4.28 -23.63
N ASP A 259 -21.29 3.07 -24.17
CA ASP A 259 -21.46 1.80 -23.45
C ASP A 259 -20.14 1.28 -22.89
N ARG A 260 -19.00 1.95 -23.18
CA ARG A 260 -17.70 1.59 -22.60
C ARG A 260 -17.67 1.79 -21.08
N GLU A 261 -16.96 0.95 -20.39
CA GLU A 261 -16.62 1.17 -18.99
C GLU A 261 -15.74 2.44 -18.86
N LYS A 262 -16.22 3.40 -18.11
CA LYS A 262 -15.46 4.61 -17.79
C LYS A 262 -14.50 4.31 -16.67
N ILE A 263 -13.25 4.74 -16.84
CA ILE A 263 -12.31 4.76 -15.73
C ILE A 263 -12.86 5.76 -14.70
N ALA A 264 -13.24 5.26 -13.51
CA ALA A 264 -13.69 6.13 -12.44
C ALA A 264 -12.52 7.07 -12.08
N GLU A 265 -12.74 8.37 -12.16
CA GLU A 265 -11.77 9.33 -11.65
C GLU A 265 -11.66 9.10 -10.14
N GLU A 266 -10.51 8.68 -9.68
CA GLU A 266 -10.16 8.74 -8.27
C GLU A 266 -10.12 10.23 -7.89
N ARG A 267 -11.21 10.72 -7.32
CA ARG A 267 -11.21 12.06 -6.73
C ARG A 267 -10.34 11.98 -5.49
N ASN A 268 -9.12 12.49 -5.60
CA ASN A 268 -8.26 12.75 -4.45
C ASN A 268 -8.91 13.85 -3.59
N VAL A 269 -9.94 13.49 -2.84
CA VAL A 269 -10.51 14.39 -1.84
C VAL A 269 -9.63 14.25 -0.61
N ILE A 270 -8.91 15.30 -0.29
CA ILE A 270 -7.96 15.39 0.81
C ILE A 270 -8.68 15.14 2.15
N LEU A 271 -8.17 14.21 2.96
CA LEU A 271 -8.68 13.92 4.30
C LEU A 271 -7.97 14.83 5.32
N GLU A 272 -8.52 15.99 5.62
CA GLU A 272 -8.12 16.78 6.78
C GLU A 272 -9.19 16.63 7.85
N SER A 273 -8.95 15.80 8.86
CA SER A 273 -9.82 15.75 10.04
C SER A 273 -9.51 16.95 10.93
N ILE A 274 -10.52 17.75 11.26
CA ILE A 274 -10.36 18.74 12.33
C ILE A 274 -10.43 17.95 13.65
N PRO A 275 -9.33 17.86 14.41
CA PRO A 275 -9.36 17.15 15.68
C PRO A 275 -10.28 17.87 16.64
N SER A 276 -10.89 17.11 17.54
CA SER A 276 -11.62 17.68 18.66
C SER A 276 -10.64 18.50 19.51
N ARG A 277 -11.11 19.64 20.05
CA ARG A 277 -10.27 20.55 20.83
C ARG A 277 -9.60 19.81 22.00
N MET A 278 -8.28 19.76 22.00
CA MET A 278 -7.47 19.18 23.08
C MET A 278 -7.16 20.27 24.13
N GLY A 279 -7.47 19.99 25.39
CA GLY A 279 -7.13 20.85 26.54
C GLY A 279 -5.61 20.88 26.80
N ASN A 280 -5.19 21.51 27.90
CA ASN A 280 -3.78 21.55 28.28
C ASN A 280 -3.32 20.26 28.96
N LYS A 281 -4.23 19.52 29.59
CA LYS A 281 -3.95 18.21 30.19
C LYS A 281 -4.19 17.14 29.14
N THR A 282 -3.16 16.37 28.83
CA THR A 282 -3.16 15.28 27.85
C THR A 282 -3.23 13.91 28.57
N ILE A 283 -2.31 13.02 28.32
CA ILE A 283 -2.16 11.74 29.03
C ILE A 283 -0.84 11.81 29.78
N GLU A 284 -0.88 11.57 31.08
CA GLU A 284 0.29 11.52 31.96
C GLU A 284 0.38 10.15 32.61
N VAL A 285 1.52 9.52 32.45
CA VAL A 285 1.85 8.18 32.98
C VAL A 285 2.93 8.33 34.03
N ARG A 286 2.74 7.73 35.19
CA ARG A 286 3.69 7.80 36.31
C ARG A 286 4.00 6.44 36.86
N ASN A 287 5.27 6.07 36.85
CA ASN A 287 5.86 4.85 37.43
C ASN A 287 5.05 3.58 37.10
N LEU A 288 4.68 3.43 35.83
CA LEU A 288 3.84 2.34 35.37
C LEU A 288 4.63 1.04 35.37
N ALA A 289 4.06 -0.03 35.94
CA ALA A 289 4.61 -1.36 35.91
C ALA A 289 3.53 -2.41 35.63
N LYS A 290 3.92 -3.49 34.94
CA LYS A 290 3.06 -4.64 34.66
C LYS A 290 3.85 -5.93 34.54
N SER A 291 3.33 -6.98 35.20
CA SER A 291 3.89 -8.32 35.18
C SER A 291 2.80 -9.38 35.00
N TYR A 292 3.15 -10.51 34.40
CA TYR A 292 2.29 -11.70 34.34
C TYR A 292 3.04 -12.90 34.92
N GLY A 293 2.61 -13.35 36.10
CA GLY A 293 3.33 -14.38 36.85
C GLY A 293 4.75 -13.91 37.18
N ASP A 294 5.75 -14.69 36.80
CA ASP A 294 7.18 -14.38 37.04
C ASP A 294 7.78 -13.45 35.94
N LYS A 295 7.04 -13.18 34.86
CA LYS A 295 7.53 -12.36 33.77
C LYS A 295 7.17 -10.90 33.99
N CYS A 296 8.16 -10.05 34.30
CA CYS A 296 8.01 -8.60 34.24
C CYS A 296 7.97 -8.17 32.76
N LEU A 297 6.95 -7.43 32.36
CA LEU A 297 6.85 -6.88 31.01
C LEU A 297 7.53 -5.52 30.93
N PHE A 298 7.22 -4.64 31.89
CA PHE A 298 7.87 -3.34 32.04
C PHE A 298 7.67 -2.81 33.47
N HIS A 299 8.57 -1.92 33.86
CA HIS A 299 8.55 -1.21 35.15
C HIS A 299 9.07 0.22 34.98
N ASP A 300 8.78 1.08 35.95
CA ASP A 300 9.24 2.47 36.06
C ASP A 300 8.95 3.35 34.82
N PHE A 301 7.95 3.00 34.02
CA PHE A 301 7.63 3.81 32.85
C PHE A 301 6.86 5.06 33.26
N SER A 302 7.46 6.22 32.98
CA SER A 302 6.89 7.54 33.22
C SER A 302 7.03 8.41 31.99
N TYR A 303 5.91 8.97 31.50
CA TYR A 303 5.90 9.84 30.33
C TYR A 303 4.68 10.75 30.32
N THR A 304 4.86 11.98 29.84
CA THR A 304 3.77 12.92 29.58
C THR A 304 3.62 13.12 28.07
N PHE A 305 2.53 12.63 27.51
CA PHE A 305 2.25 12.78 26.08
C PHE A 305 1.96 14.24 25.76
N LEU A 306 2.70 14.80 24.82
CA LEU A 306 2.53 16.17 24.36
C LEU A 306 1.54 16.23 23.19
N LYS A 307 1.00 17.42 22.93
CA LYS A 307 0.17 17.65 21.74
C LYS A 307 1.02 17.40 20.49
N ASN A 308 0.45 16.67 19.54
CA ASN A 308 1.10 16.27 18.29
C ASN A 308 2.27 15.27 18.44
N ASP A 309 2.42 14.63 19.60
CA ASP A 309 3.36 13.52 19.73
C ASP A 309 2.97 12.39 18.76
N ARG A 310 3.98 11.85 18.10
CA ARG A 310 3.88 10.72 17.18
C ARG A 310 4.86 9.65 17.62
N ILE A 311 4.35 8.66 18.33
CA ILE A 311 5.17 7.68 19.06
C ILE A 311 5.02 6.32 18.41
N GLY A 312 6.15 5.72 18.03
CA GLY A 312 6.27 4.33 17.63
C GLY A 312 6.66 3.46 18.83
N ILE A 313 6.02 2.33 19.00
CA ILE A 313 6.40 1.34 20.01
C ILE A 313 6.89 0.08 19.29
N ILE A 314 8.13 -0.30 19.57
CA ILE A 314 8.80 -1.45 18.94
C ILE A 314 9.32 -2.42 19.99
N GLY A 315 9.56 -3.66 19.58
CA GLY A 315 10.11 -4.71 20.44
C GLY A 315 9.66 -6.11 20.03
N PRO A 316 10.24 -7.17 20.61
CA PRO A 316 9.93 -8.55 20.31
C PRO A 316 8.46 -8.90 20.54
N ASN A 317 8.00 -9.99 19.94
CA ASN A 317 6.65 -10.48 20.21
C ASN A 317 6.51 -10.96 21.67
N GLY A 318 5.41 -10.54 22.33
CA GLY A 318 5.14 -10.89 23.72
C GLY A 318 5.97 -10.11 24.76
N CYS A 319 6.61 -8.99 24.39
CA CYS A 319 7.30 -8.10 25.35
C CYS A 319 6.35 -7.18 26.13
N GLY A 320 5.08 -7.03 25.70
CA GLY A 320 4.11 -6.20 26.42
C GLY A 320 3.56 -5.00 25.66
N LYS A 321 3.84 -4.85 24.36
CA LYS A 321 3.36 -3.73 23.51
C LYS A 321 1.85 -3.50 23.63
N SER A 322 1.05 -4.49 23.27
CA SER A 322 -0.42 -4.39 23.35
C SER A 322 -0.94 -4.27 24.80
N THR A 323 -0.21 -4.82 25.77
CA THR A 323 -0.53 -4.66 27.20
C THR A 323 -0.39 -3.19 27.63
N LEU A 324 0.68 -2.51 27.20
CA LEU A 324 0.87 -1.08 27.45
C LEU A 324 -0.25 -0.27 26.81
N LEU A 325 -0.62 -0.56 25.56
CA LEU A 325 -1.73 0.14 24.89
C LEU A 325 -3.06 -0.05 25.62
N LYS A 326 -3.37 -1.29 26.07
CA LYS A 326 -4.59 -1.58 26.85
C LYS A 326 -4.62 -0.87 28.21
N ILE A 327 -3.46 -0.61 28.80
CA ILE A 327 -3.38 0.20 30.04
C ILE A 327 -3.63 1.68 29.71
N LEU A 328 -3.07 2.21 28.63
CA LEU A 328 -3.29 3.59 28.19
C LEU A 328 -4.75 3.86 27.80
N THR A 329 -5.47 2.86 27.26
CA THR A 329 -6.91 2.96 26.96
C THR A 329 -7.80 2.79 28.19
N GLY A 330 -7.23 2.31 29.31
CA GLY A 330 -7.98 2.02 30.54
C GLY A 330 -8.72 0.68 30.52
N GLU A 331 -8.49 -0.18 29.52
CA GLU A 331 -9.06 -1.53 29.43
C GLU A 331 -8.41 -2.51 30.43
N LEU A 332 -7.15 -2.24 30.81
CA LEU A 332 -6.39 -3.04 31.74
C LEU A 332 -5.80 -2.16 32.84
N ALA A 333 -5.92 -2.61 34.10
CA ALA A 333 -5.28 -1.91 35.22
C ALA A 333 -3.77 -2.26 35.29
N PRO A 334 -2.90 -1.27 35.57
CA PRO A 334 -1.50 -1.53 35.88
C PRO A 334 -1.36 -2.22 37.24
N ASP A 335 -0.20 -2.84 37.50
CA ASP A 335 0.11 -3.40 38.83
C ASP A 335 0.65 -2.32 39.76
N GLU A 336 1.44 -1.37 39.21
CA GLU A 336 1.95 -0.20 39.91
C GLU A 336 1.82 1.04 39.01
N GLY A 337 1.77 2.22 39.64
CA GLY A 337 1.66 3.49 38.96
C GLY A 337 0.25 3.91 38.60
N GLU A 338 0.12 4.99 37.89
CA GLU A 338 -1.17 5.56 37.46
C GLU A 338 -1.11 6.18 36.06
N VAL A 339 -2.23 6.13 35.38
CA VAL A 339 -2.47 6.85 34.10
C VAL A 339 -3.52 7.92 34.32
N ASP A 340 -3.15 9.18 34.15
CA ASP A 340 -4.03 10.32 34.31
C ASP A 340 -4.41 10.93 32.95
N VAL A 341 -5.67 10.73 32.53
CA VAL A 341 -6.19 11.14 31.24
C VAL A 341 -6.99 12.42 31.36
N GLY A 342 -6.65 13.43 30.56
CA GLY A 342 -7.35 14.71 30.53
C GLY A 342 -8.81 14.57 30.07
N GLN A 343 -9.74 15.33 30.71
CA GLN A 343 -11.19 15.27 30.45
C GLN A 343 -11.60 15.53 28.98
N THR A 344 -10.75 16.22 28.20
CA THR A 344 -11.02 16.54 26.80
C THR A 344 -10.43 15.52 25.83
N ILE A 345 -9.74 14.50 26.35
CA ILE A 345 -9.10 13.46 25.55
C ILE A 345 -10.18 12.49 25.07
N ARG A 346 -10.12 12.21 23.76
CA ARG A 346 -10.93 11.21 23.09
C ARG A 346 -9.99 10.21 22.43
N ILE A 347 -9.83 9.07 23.07
CA ILE A 347 -8.98 7.98 22.56
C ILE A 347 -9.83 7.12 21.63
N SER A 348 -9.32 6.85 20.42
CA SER A 348 -9.80 5.76 19.59
C SER A 348 -8.69 4.75 19.43
N TYR A 349 -9.02 3.48 19.62
CA TYR A 349 -8.10 2.35 19.58
C TYR A 349 -8.42 1.45 18.41
N PHE A 350 -7.42 1.16 17.60
CA PHE A 350 -7.48 0.17 16.54
C PHE A 350 -6.61 -1.02 16.96
N GLY A 351 -7.26 -2.05 17.47
CA GLY A 351 -6.60 -3.22 18.07
C GLY A 351 -6.19 -4.28 17.04
N GLN A 352 -5.35 -5.22 17.46
CA GLN A 352 -4.88 -6.33 16.64
C GLN A 352 -6.01 -7.34 16.34
N GLU A 353 -6.87 -7.63 17.32
CA GLU A 353 -8.05 -8.47 17.11
C GLU A 353 -9.17 -7.65 16.42
N ASN A 354 -9.87 -8.28 15.48
CA ASN A 354 -11.05 -7.67 14.89
C ASN A 354 -12.05 -7.40 16.02
N GLU A 355 -12.31 -6.12 16.32
CA GLU A 355 -13.51 -5.78 17.10
C GLU A 355 -14.70 -6.52 16.48
N GLN A 356 -15.51 -7.15 17.32
CA GLN A 356 -16.68 -7.89 16.85
C GLN A 356 -17.59 -6.93 16.09
N LEU A 357 -17.46 -6.93 14.77
CA LEU A 357 -18.42 -6.22 13.92
C LEU A 357 -19.76 -6.92 14.05
N PRO A 358 -20.87 -6.20 14.11
CA PRO A 358 -22.19 -6.81 14.11
C PRO A 358 -22.37 -7.62 12.82
N ASP A 359 -22.88 -8.85 12.94
CA ASP A 359 -23.17 -9.69 11.78
C ASP A 359 -24.36 -9.17 10.95
N SER A 360 -25.17 -8.29 11.53
CA SER A 360 -26.34 -7.67 10.90
C SER A 360 -26.05 -6.23 10.45
N GLY A 361 -26.67 -5.81 9.36
CA GLY A 361 -26.54 -4.48 8.80
C GLY A 361 -25.60 -4.42 7.60
N THR A 362 -25.55 -3.26 6.96
CA THR A 362 -24.69 -2.97 5.82
C THR A 362 -23.48 -2.12 6.23
N VAL A 363 -22.47 -2.05 5.38
CA VAL A 363 -21.29 -1.21 5.60
C VAL A 363 -21.68 0.24 5.91
N ILE A 364 -22.59 0.80 5.09
CA ILE A 364 -22.98 2.21 5.24
C ILE A 364 -23.80 2.47 6.52
N ASP A 365 -24.58 1.50 6.96
CA ASP A 365 -25.38 1.63 8.19
C ASP A 365 -24.44 1.74 9.41
N LEU A 366 -23.46 0.83 9.51
CA LEU A 366 -22.48 0.85 10.60
C LEU A 366 -21.67 2.15 10.64
N VAL A 367 -21.27 2.65 9.47
CA VAL A 367 -20.50 3.91 9.41
C VAL A 367 -21.36 5.10 9.80
N LYS A 368 -22.65 5.13 9.40
CA LYS A 368 -23.61 6.18 9.79
C LYS A 368 -23.94 6.15 11.29
N GLU A 369 -24.01 4.97 11.90
CA GLU A 369 -24.19 4.84 13.35
C GLU A 369 -23.05 5.51 14.14
N THR A 370 -21.82 5.44 13.61
CA THR A 370 -20.65 6.08 14.22
C THR A 370 -20.66 7.59 13.99
N GLY A 371 -21.05 8.04 12.80
CA GLY A 371 -21.18 9.44 12.43
C GLY A 371 -21.73 9.63 11.02
N GLU A 372 -22.74 10.48 10.88
CA GLU A 372 -23.30 10.78 9.56
C GLU A 372 -22.39 11.70 8.73
N TYR A 373 -21.62 12.55 9.43
CA TYR A 373 -20.69 13.50 8.84
C TYR A 373 -19.40 13.59 9.66
N VAL A 374 -18.27 13.72 8.98
CA VAL A 374 -16.98 14.09 9.59
C VAL A 374 -16.63 15.52 9.20
N ARG A 375 -16.20 16.31 10.17
CA ARG A 375 -15.70 17.66 9.92
C ARG A 375 -14.28 17.59 9.41
N THR A 376 -14.03 18.20 8.26
CA THR A 376 -12.71 18.33 7.67
C THR A 376 -12.41 19.82 7.43
N ALA A 377 -11.16 20.17 7.14
CA ALA A 377 -10.78 21.55 6.81
C ALA A 377 -11.57 22.08 5.60
N ASP A 378 -11.85 21.21 4.61
CA ASP A 378 -12.61 21.53 3.41
C ASP A 378 -14.14 21.53 3.59
N GLY A 379 -14.64 21.20 4.80
CA GLY A 379 -16.06 21.16 5.10
C GLY A 379 -16.55 19.85 5.72
N LEU A 380 -17.86 19.56 5.57
CA LEU A 380 -18.48 18.33 6.06
C LEU A 380 -18.39 17.23 4.99
N ILE A 381 -17.79 16.10 5.33
CA ILE A 381 -17.75 14.91 4.48
C ILE A 381 -18.80 13.91 4.98
N THR A 382 -19.61 13.37 4.05
CA THR A 382 -20.63 12.36 4.38
C THR A 382 -20.00 10.99 4.63
N ALA A 383 -20.68 10.14 5.42
CA ALA A 383 -20.31 8.75 5.65
C ALA A 383 -20.09 7.98 4.32
N SER A 384 -20.95 8.21 3.31
CA SER A 384 -20.78 7.58 1.98
C SER A 384 -19.48 7.99 1.28
N ALA A 385 -19.11 9.27 1.34
CA ALA A 385 -17.86 9.74 0.75
C ALA A 385 -16.64 9.21 1.51
N MET A 386 -16.73 9.03 2.84
CA MET A 386 -15.69 8.36 3.62
C MET A 386 -15.56 6.87 3.25
N CYS A 387 -16.68 6.16 3.06
CA CYS A 387 -16.66 4.79 2.55
C CYS A 387 -15.96 4.69 1.19
N GLU A 388 -16.26 5.61 0.25
CA GLU A 388 -15.62 5.62 -1.08
C GLU A 388 -14.09 5.82 -0.97
N ARG A 389 -13.62 6.68 -0.07
CA ARG A 389 -12.19 6.89 0.19
C ARG A 389 -11.49 5.63 0.72
N PHE A 390 -12.18 4.89 1.58
CA PHE A 390 -11.71 3.60 2.09
C PHE A 390 -12.04 2.45 1.14
N LEU A 391 -12.14 2.74 -0.17
CA LEU A 391 -12.32 1.76 -1.24
C LEU A 391 -13.63 0.94 -1.15
N PHE A 392 -14.61 1.42 -0.40
CA PHE A 392 -15.98 0.89 -0.44
C PHE A 392 -16.79 1.67 -1.48
N ILE A 393 -16.69 1.22 -2.75
CA ILE A 393 -17.49 1.78 -3.86
C ILE A 393 -18.99 1.70 -3.54
N LYS A 394 -19.81 2.52 -4.19
CA LYS A 394 -21.26 2.64 -3.88
C LYS A 394 -22.00 1.31 -3.83
N SER A 395 -21.70 0.39 -4.74
CA SER A 395 -22.31 -0.96 -4.73
C SER A 395 -21.91 -1.78 -3.50
N LYS A 396 -20.69 -1.64 -2.99
CA LYS A 396 -20.19 -2.34 -1.80
C LYS A 396 -20.69 -1.74 -0.49
N GLN A 397 -21.09 -0.46 -0.46
CA GLN A 397 -21.60 0.18 0.74
C GLN A 397 -22.87 -0.47 1.30
N TYR A 398 -23.68 -1.08 0.42
CA TYR A 398 -24.90 -1.79 0.79
C TYR A 398 -24.68 -3.31 0.96
N THR A 399 -23.45 -3.78 0.92
CA THR A 399 -23.14 -5.19 1.17
C THR A 399 -23.31 -5.50 2.66
N PRO A 400 -23.95 -6.64 3.02
CA PRO A 400 -24.01 -7.11 4.40
C PRO A 400 -22.61 -7.34 4.96
N ILE A 401 -22.36 -6.92 6.21
CA ILE A 401 -21.07 -7.03 6.90
C ILE A 401 -20.57 -8.48 6.96
N ALA A 402 -21.49 -9.43 7.16
CA ALA A 402 -21.17 -10.87 7.20
C ALA A 402 -20.52 -11.39 5.89
N LYS A 403 -20.77 -10.75 4.73
CA LYS A 403 -20.23 -11.15 3.43
C LYS A 403 -18.89 -10.51 3.08
N LEU A 404 -18.36 -9.64 3.95
CA LEU A 404 -17.06 -9.01 3.74
C LEU A 404 -15.93 -10.00 3.99
N SER A 405 -14.86 -9.89 3.19
CA SER A 405 -13.59 -10.58 3.45
C SER A 405 -12.92 -10.07 4.73
N GLY A 406 -11.98 -10.82 5.29
CA GLY A 406 -11.23 -10.44 6.49
C GLY A 406 -10.59 -9.05 6.36
N GLY A 407 -9.87 -8.80 5.27
CA GLY A 407 -9.26 -7.50 5.02
C GLY A 407 -10.27 -6.37 4.79
N GLU A 408 -11.45 -6.65 4.18
CA GLU A 408 -12.53 -5.65 4.08
C GLU A 408 -13.14 -5.34 5.44
N LYS A 409 -13.31 -6.34 6.32
CA LYS A 409 -13.74 -6.12 7.71
C LYS A 409 -12.73 -5.29 8.49
N ARG A 410 -11.44 -5.59 8.34
CA ARG A 410 -10.35 -4.84 8.97
C ARG A 410 -10.36 -3.37 8.55
N ARG A 411 -10.53 -3.11 7.25
CA ARG A 411 -10.67 -1.77 6.67
C ARG A 411 -11.89 -1.03 7.20
N LEU A 412 -13.02 -1.74 7.36
CA LEU A 412 -14.24 -1.16 7.93
C LEU A 412 -14.06 -0.78 9.40
N CYS A 413 -13.36 -1.59 10.20
CA CYS A 413 -12.99 -1.26 11.58
C CYS A 413 -12.14 0.01 11.63
N LEU A 414 -11.11 0.11 10.76
CA LEU A 414 -10.27 1.31 10.68
C LEU A 414 -11.10 2.54 10.34
N LEU A 415 -11.95 2.47 9.31
CA LEU A 415 -12.85 3.56 8.93
C LEU A 415 -13.72 4.01 10.12
N ARG A 416 -14.29 3.06 10.89
CA ARG A 416 -15.11 3.34 12.07
C ARG A 416 -14.31 4.10 13.14
N VAL A 417 -13.09 3.67 13.43
CA VAL A 417 -12.18 4.32 14.38
C VAL A 417 -11.91 5.78 13.98
N LEU A 418 -11.62 6.02 12.70
CA LEU A 418 -11.33 7.37 12.20
C LEU A 418 -12.57 8.28 12.15
N MET A 419 -13.76 7.70 11.94
CA MET A 419 -15.04 8.45 11.95
C MET A 419 -15.41 9.01 13.32
N GLN A 420 -14.86 8.47 14.42
CA GLN A 420 -15.08 8.98 15.77
C GLN A 420 -14.45 10.36 16.03
N ALA A 421 -13.67 10.88 15.08
CA ALA A 421 -12.92 12.14 15.18
C ALA A 421 -12.12 12.25 16.50
N PRO A 422 -11.22 11.28 16.79
CA PRO A 422 -10.40 11.28 18.00
C PRO A 422 -9.41 12.44 18.01
N ASN A 423 -8.86 12.74 19.21
CA ASN A 423 -7.67 13.57 19.34
C ASN A 423 -6.45 12.78 19.85
N VAL A 424 -6.67 11.52 20.24
CA VAL A 424 -5.60 10.52 20.48
C VAL A 424 -5.96 9.27 19.70
N LEU A 425 -5.08 8.86 18.81
CA LEU A 425 -5.25 7.66 18.00
C LEU A 425 -4.20 6.63 18.39
N ILE A 426 -4.67 5.47 18.82
CA ILE A 426 -3.81 4.33 19.17
C ILE A 426 -3.99 3.25 18.12
N LEU A 427 -2.90 2.82 17.51
CA LEU A 427 -2.86 1.84 16.43
C LEU A 427 -2.01 0.64 16.87
N ASP A 428 -2.61 -0.54 17.00
CA ASP A 428 -1.91 -1.78 17.35
C ASP A 428 -1.81 -2.68 16.12
N GLU A 429 -0.61 -2.76 15.53
CA GLU A 429 -0.30 -3.47 14.30
C GLU A 429 -1.26 -3.12 13.14
N PRO A 430 -1.39 -1.85 12.77
CA PRO A 430 -2.34 -1.44 11.73
C PRO A 430 -1.94 -1.98 10.34
N THR A 431 -0.68 -2.33 10.16
CA THR A 431 -0.14 -2.82 8.89
C THR A 431 -0.51 -4.28 8.60
N ASN A 432 -0.85 -5.06 9.64
CA ASN A 432 -1.29 -6.43 9.48
C ASN A 432 -2.70 -6.47 8.82
N ASP A 433 -2.86 -7.32 7.82
CA ASP A 433 -4.12 -7.58 7.10
C ASP A 433 -4.70 -6.37 6.31
N LEU A 434 -4.03 -5.21 6.29
CA LEU A 434 -4.39 -4.08 5.42
C LEU A 434 -3.59 -4.14 4.12
N ASP A 435 -4.25 -3.87 3.00
CA ASP A 435 -3.55 -3.73 1.73
C ASP A 435 -2.79 -2.39 1.64
N ILE A 436 -1.79 -2.36 0.77
CA ILE A 436 -0.90 -1.20 0.59
C ILE A 436 -1.67 0.08 0.28
N GLN A 437 -2.77 0.02 -0.49
CA GLN A 437 -3.57 1.20 -0.81
C GLN A 437 -4.31 1.73 0.43
N THR A 438 -4.84 0.83 1.26
CA THR A 438 -5.48 1.23 2.53
C THR A 438 -4.45 1.83 3.50
N LEU A 439 -3.23 1.28 3.54
CA LEU A 439 -2.13 1.84 4.32
C LEU A 439 -1.76 3.25 3.85
N GLN A 440 -1.67 3.48 2.55
CA GLN A 440 -1.43 4.82 2.01
C GLN A 440 -2.53 5.82 2.41
N ILE A 441 -3.80 5.41 2.38
CA ILE A 441 -4.92 6.25 2.83
C ILE A 441 -4.79 6.57 4.33
N LEU A 442 -4.39 5.59 5.15
CA LEU A 442 -4.15 5.81 6.58
C LEU A 442 -2.99 6.77 6.82
N GLU A 443 -1.87 6.59 6.14
CA GLU A 443 -0.69 7.45 6.21
C GLU A 443 -1.02 8.90 5.82
N ASP A 444 -1.72 9.09 4.69
CA ASP A 444 -2.16 10.42 4.23
C ASP A 444 -3.11 11.09 5.24
N TYR A 445 -3.93 10.31 5.93
CA TYR A 445 -4.74 10.80 7.04
C TYR A 445 -3.87 11.20 8.24
N LEU A 446 -2.91 10.37 8.62
CA LEU A 446 -2.01 10.61 9.75
C LEU A 446 -1.10 11.81 9.52
N ASP A 447 -0.61 12.04 8.30
CA ASP A 447 0.21 13.22 7.95
C ASP A 447 -0.48 14.54 8.33
N ARG A 448 -1.81 14.57 8.23
CA ARG A 448 -2.63 15.76 8.51
C ARG A 448 -3.34 15.73 9.87
N PHE A 449 -3.19 14.63 10.58
CA PHE A 449 -3.79 14.48 11.89
C PHE A 449 -3.01 15.30 12.93
N SER A 450 -3.67 16.27 13.56
CA SER A 450 -3.05 17.18 14.54
C SER A 450 -3.30 16.74 16.00
N GLY A 451 -3.48 15.45 16.24
CA GLY A 451 -3.60 14.83 17.56
C GLY A 451 -2.37 14.02 17.94
N ILE A 452 -2.46 13.30 19.05
CA ILE A 452 -1.44 12.34 19.50
C ILE A 452 -1.65 11.04 18.73
N VAL A 453 -0.57 10.48 18.18
CA VAL A 453 -0.56 9.17 17.53
C VAL A 453 0.38 8.26 18.32
N ILE A 454 -0.12 7.08 18.71
CA ILE A 454 0.68 6.02 19.32
C ILE A 454 0.49 4.79 18.46
N ALA A 455 1.56 4.31 17.83
CA ALA A 455 1.50 3.19 16.90
C ALA A 455 2.48 2.07 17.31
N VAL A 456 1.97 0.85 17.37
CA VAL A 456 2.79 -0.37 17.37
C VAL A 456 2.82 -0.89 15.95
N SER A 457 3.98 -1.03 15.37
CA SER A 457 4.13 -1.61 14.02
C SER A 457 5.49 -2.23 13.83
N HIS A 458 5.57 -3.21 12.94
CA HIS A 458 6.81 -3.78 12.44
C HIS A 458 7.14 -3.29 11.02
N ASP A 459 6.27 -2.49 10.39
CA ASP A 459 6.50 -1.88 9.09
C ASP A 459 7.40 -0.62 9.22
N ARG A 460 8.62 -0.71 8.70
CA ARG A 460 9.63 0.36 8.74
C ARG A 460 9.15 1.61 8.01
N TYR A 461 8.58 1.47 6.80
CA TYR A 461 8.06 2.60 6.03
C TYR A 461 6.95 3.36 6.76
N PHE A 462 6.06 2.62 7.41
CA PHE A 462 4.99 3.21 8.21
C PHE A 462 5.55 3.99 9.39
N LEU A 463 6.51 3.41 10.13
CA LEU A 463 7.12 4.07 11.27
C LEU A 463 7.89 5.33 10.85
N ASP A 464 8.77 5.26 9.84
CA ASP A 464 9.55 6.41 9.38
C ASP A 464 8.68 7.57 8.91
N ARG A 465 7.54 7.27 8.27
CA ARG A 465 6.62 8.31 7.80
C ARG A 465 5.79 8.93 8.92
N VAL A 466 5.34 8.13 9.89
CA VAL A 466 4.29 8.51 10.83
C VAL A 466 4.84 9.00 12.15
N VAL A 467 5.97 8.44 12.64
CA VAL A 467 6.46 8.69 14.00
C VAL A 467 7.68 9.61 14.03
N ASN A 468 7.85 10.32 15.13
CA ASN A 468 9.01 11.18 15.40
C ASN A 468 9.70 10.82 16.71
N ARG A 469 9.26 9.76 17.36
CA ARG A 469 9.85 9.23 18.60
C ARG A 469 9.53 7.74 18.72
N ILE A 470 10.51 6.97 19.18
CA ILE A 470 10.38 5.52 19.37
C ILE A 470 10.55 5.15 20.83
N PHE A 471 9.67 4.27 21.33
CA PHE A 471 9.84 3.54 22.57
C PHE A 471 10.17 2.08 22.26
N SER A 472 11.36 1.63 22.64
CA SER A 472 11.82 0.27 22.41
C SER A 472 11.80 -0.57 23.69
N PHE A 473 11.31 -1.81 23.56
CA PHE A 473 11.43 -2.85 24.59
C PHE A 473 12.69 -3.67 24.29
N GLU A 474 13.72 -3.54 25.12
CA GLU A 474 15.03 -4.18 24.88
C GLU A 474 15.27 -5.41 25.79
N GLY A 475 14.23 -5.85 26.53
CA GLY A 475 14.24 -7.09 27.30
C GLY A 475 14.65 -6.95 28.77
N ASP A 476 15.05 -5.75 29.20
CA ASP A 476 15.38 -5.42 30.59
C ASP A 476 14.17 -4.98 31.42
N GLY A 477 12.97 -4.91 30.80
CA GLY A 477 11.75 -4.42 31.42
C GLY A 477 11.64 -2.88 31.44
N LEU A 478 12.61 -2.18 30.84
CA LEU A 478 12.59 -0.72 30.66
C LEU A 478 12.13 -0.38 29.25
N LEU A 479 11.44 0.75 29.10
CA LEU A 479 11.16 1.34 27.80
C LEU A 479 12.22 2.40 27.51
N HIS A 480 13.03 2.14 26.50
CA HIS A 480 14.05 3.07 26.04
C HIS A 480 13.44 4.05 25.03
N GLN A 481 13.74 5.34 25.21
CA GLN A 481 13.23 6.38 24.34
C GLN A 481 14.31 6.83 23.38
N SER A 482 13.99 6.86 22.08
CA SER A 482 14.81 7.44 21.02
C SER A 482 14.04 8.55 20.31
N GLU A 483 14.69 9.65 20.01
CA GLU A 483 14.14 10.71 19.15
C GLU A 483 14.36 10.31 17.69
N GLY A 484 13.39 10.64 16.84
CA GLY A 484 13.44 10.38 15.40
C GLY A 484 12.59 9.19 14.93
N GLY A 485 12.75 8.83 13.65
CA GLY A 485 12.10 7.70 13.01
C GLY A 485 12.80 6.37 13.27
N TYR A 486 12.38 5.35 12.53
CA TYR A 486 12.94 4.00 12.69
C TYR A 486 14.39 3.90 12.20
N GLU A 487 14.74 4.57 11.09
CA GLU A 487 16.11 4.59 10.56
C GLU A 487 17.08 5.25 11.55
N GLU A 488 16.67 6.35 12.19
CA GLU A 488 17.48 7.05 13.19
C GLU A 488 17.67 6.21 14.46
N TYR A 489 16.62 5.45 14.86
CA TYR A 489 16.72 4.49 15.96
C TYR A 489 17.74 3.37 15.66
N LEU A 490 17.72 2.80 14.45
CA LEU A 490 18.69 1.78 14.04
C LEU A 490 20.12 2.33 14.05
N ALA A 491 20.34 3.49 13.46
CA ALA A 491 21.66 4.13 13.44
C ALA A 491 22.21 4.38 14.85
N HIS A 492 21.34 4.79 15.78
CA HIS A 492 21.70 4.96 17.18
C HIS A 492 22.06 3.64 17.87
N LYS A 493 21.29 2.59 17.62
CA LYS A 493 21.53 1.24 18.18
C LYS A 493 22.83 0.64 17.64
N GLU A 494 23.12 0.78 16.35
CA GLU A 494 24.38 0.35 15.74
C GLU A 494 25.59 1.15 16.25
N GLY A 495 25.43 2.45 16.46
CA GLY A 495 26.44 3.32 17.05
C GLY A 495 26.81 2.90 18.49
N LEU A 496 25.80 2.57 19.30
CA LEU A 496 26.01 2.05 20.66
C LEU A 496 26.68 0.66 20.66
N ALA A 497 26.33 -0.21 19.72
CA ALA A 497 26.95 -1.53 19.58
C ALA A 497 28.42 -1.45 19.12
N ALA A 498 28.79 -0.38 18.40
CA ALA A 498 30.19 -0.11 18.01
C ALA A 498 31.03 0.53 19.14
N GLU A 499 30.40 1.07 20.19
CA GLU A 499 31.07 1.71 21.34
C GLU A 499 31.26 0.78 22.55
N GLU A 500 30.84 -0.48 22.54
CA GLU A 500 31.20 -1.42 23.62
C GLU A 500 32.69 -1.81 23.51
N PRO A 501 33.54 -1.44 24.51
CA PRO A 501 34.97 -1.39 24.31
C PRO A 501 35.68 -2.63 24.84
N ALA A 502 36.70 -3.06 24.13
CA ALA A 502 37.86 -3.70 24.72
C ALA A 502 38.61 -2.64 25.58
N GLY A 503 38.64 -2.93 26.90
CA GLY A 503 39.19 -2.23 28.01
C GLY A 503 40.28 -1.13 27.84
N ASN A 504 40.11 -0.15 28.70
CA ASN A 504 41.15 0.71 29.36
C ASN A 504 42.36 1.20 28.61
N ALA A 505 42.45 2.52 28.42
CA ALA A 505 43.58 3.31 28.98
C ALA A 505 43.30 4.81 28.88
N ALA A 506 43.60 5.45 29.99
CA ALA A 506 43.45 6.88 30.27
C ALA A 506 44.28 7.80 29.38
N GLY A 507 43.82 9.04 29.20
CA GLY A 507 44.66 10.13 28.70
C GLY A 507 43.90 11.39 28.37
N SER A 508 43.89 12.31 29.30
CA SER A 508 43.48 13.70 29.25
C SER A 508 44.05 14.51 28.09
N SER A 509 43.28 15.42 27.51
CA SER A 509 43.69 16.85 27.48
C SER A 509 42.71 17.77 26.76
N GLU A 510 42.53 18.90 27.37
CA GLU A 510 41.80 20.10 27.03
C GLU A 510 42.19 20.71 25.67
N ALA A 511 41.29 21.39 25.01
CA ALA A 511 41.22 22.84 24.93
C ALA A 511 40.61 23.39 23.62
N THR A 512 39.57 24.16 23.79
CA THR A 512 39.30 25.49 23.21
C THR A 512 39.43 25.75 21.70
N GLY A 513 38.39 26.40 21.18
CA GLY A 513 38.54 27.35 20.12
C GLY A 513 37.39 27.52 19.13
N SER A 514 36.39 28.32 19.48
CA SER A 514 35.60 29.05 18.47
C SER A 514 36.47 30.03 17.70
N PRO A 515 36.18 30.36 16.47
CA PRO A 515 35.60 31.67 16.25
C PRO A 515 34.50 31.74 15.12
N GLU A 516 33.50 32.49 15.39
CA GLU A 516 32.86 33.36 14.39
C GLU A 516 33.87 34.46 13.97
N PRO A 517 33.72 35.24 12.91
CA PRO A 517 32.52 35.87 12.37
C PRO A 517 32.55 36.34 10.89
N ALA A 518 31.57 37.16 10.60
CA ALA A 518 31.48 38.22 9.57
C ALA A 518 30.94 37.76 8.18
N GLY A 519 29.76 38.08 7.78
CA GLY A 519 29.20 39.39 7.49
C GLY A 519 29.56 39.89 6.09
N LYS A 520 28.59 39.85 5.15
CA LYS A 520 28.46 40.89 4.11
C LYS A 520 27.12 40.88 3.40
N ASP A 521 26.59 42.08 3.38
CA ASP A 521 25.47 42.64 2.63
C ASP A 521 25.22 42.08 1.23
N GLY A 522 23.93 41.90 0.91
CA GLY A 522 23.44 41.65 -0.41
C GLY A 522 21.97 42.09 -0.56
N LYS A 523 21.79 43.40 -0.82
CA LYS A 523 20.67 44.11 -1.44
C LYS A 523 19.33 43.35 -1.61
N ARG A 524 18.36 43.75 -0.79
CA ARG A 524 16.92 43.57 -1.04
C ARG A 524 16.51 44.31 -2.30
N GLN A 525 16.25 43.59 -3.39
CA GLN A 525 15.42 44.07 -4.48
C GLN A 525 13.97 43.99 -4.08
N ARG A 526 13.32 45.15 -3.99
CA ARG A 526 11.85 45.27 -3.87
C ARG A 526 11.21 44.77 -5.17
N ILE A 527 10.59 43.61 -5.14
CA ILE A 527 9.64 43.18 -6.18
C ILE A 527 8.34 43.95 -5.94
N ARG A 528 8.03 44.86 -6.86
CA ARG A 528 6.72 45.50 -6.93
C ARG A 528 5.68 44.42 -7.24
N LYS A 529 4.72 44.21 -6.33
CA LYS A 529 3.48 43.47 -6.63
C LYS A 529 2.75 44.23 -7.73
N SER A 530 2.63 43.64 -8.93
CA SER A 530 1.68 44.06 -9.95
C SER A 530 0.30 43.53 -9.53
N GLU A 531 -0.70 44.40 -9.58
CA GLU A 531 -2.12 44.06 -9.42
C GLU A 531 -2.55 43.01 -10.47
N PRO A 532 -3.50 42.12 -10.17
CA PRO A 532 -3.98 41.13 -11.11
C PRO A 532 -4.70 41.81 -12.29
N ARG A 533 -4.24 41.55 -13.50
CA ARG A 533 -4.86 42.04 -14.74
C ARG A 533 -6.13 41.23 -15.00
N LYS A 534 -7.26 41.88 -15.17
CA LYS A 534 -8.59 41.32 -15.41
C LYS A 534 -8.90 40.97 -16.89
N ARG A 535 -7.94 40.94 -17.79
CA ARG A 535 -8.12 40.56 -19.20
C ARG A 535 -6.83 40.05 -19.81
N LEU A 536 -6.96 39.20 -20.84
CA LEU A 536 -5.83 38.77 -21.67
C LEU A 536 -5.10 39.97 -22.27
N THR A 537 -3.79 39.84 -22.44
CA THR A 537 -3.02 40.86 -23.19
C THR A 537 -3.40 40.80 -24.66
N TYR A 538 -3.24 41.92 -25.39
CA TYR A 538 -3.56 41.98 -26.80
C TYR A 538 -2.86 40.89 -27.66
N SER A 539 -1.63 40.52 -27.30
CA SER A 539 -0.90 39.43 -27.95
C SER A 539 -1.52 38.06 -27.68
N GLN A 540 -1.94 37.81 -26.43
CA GLN A 540 -2.60 36.56 -26.04
C GLN A 540 -3.99 36.41 -26.65
N GLN A 541 -4.73 37.49 -26.78
CA GLN A 541 -6.04 37.49 -27.46
C GLN A 541 -5.89 37.18 -28.97
N ARG A 542 -4.90 37.77 -29.61
CA ARG A 542 -4.62 37.50 -31.03
C ARG A 542 -4.10 36.08 -31.26
N GLU A 543 -3.30 35.56 -30.32
CA GLU A 543 -2.84 34.17 -30.32
C GLU A 543 -4.03 33.23 -30.17
N TYR A 544 -4.93 33.50 -29.24
CA TYR A 544 -6.13 32.71 -28.99
C TYR A 544 -7.05 32.66 -30.22
N ASP A 545 -7.27 33.79 -30.89
CA ASP A 545 -8.13 33.88 -32.06
C ASP A 545 -7.54 33.18 -33.32
N SER A 546 -6.20 32.99 -33.38
CA SER A 546 -5.53 32.37 -34.54
C SER A 546 -5.09 30.91 -34.29
N ILE A 547 -5.05 30.43 -33.02
CA ILE A 547 -4.51 29.11 -32.67
C ILE A 547 -5.47 27.98 -33.09
N GLU A 548 -6.77 28.27 -33.16
CA GLU A 548 -7.80 27.31 -33.60
C GLU A 548 -7.62 26.95 -35.08
N ASP A 549 -7.37 27.96 -35.94
CA ASP A 549 -7.10 27.75 -37.36
C ASP A 549 -5.80 26.91 -37.57
N VAL A 550 -4.76 27.15 -36.75
CA VAL A 550 -3.49 26.39 -36.80
C VAL A 550 -3.68 24.94 -36.35
N ILE A 551 -4.49 24.71 -35.33
CA ILE A 551 -4.82 23.35 -34.86
C ILE A 551 -5.58 22.57 -35.94
N ASP A 552 -6.52 23.22 -36.63
CA ASP A 552 -7.28 22.61 -37.72
C ASP A 552 -6.36 22.25 -38.91
N GLU A 553 -5.44 23.15 -39.30
CA GLU A 553 -4.46 22.89 -40.37
C GLU A 553 -3.52 21.72 -40.03
N LEU A 554 -2.98 21.69 -38.82
CA LEU A 554 -2.11 20.59 -38.35
C LEU A 554 -2.86 19.25 -38.27
N THR A 555 -4.14 19.28 -37.86
CA THR A 555 -5.00 18.10 -37.82
C THR A 555 -5.27 17.53 -39.22
N GLU A 556 -5.56 18.40 -40.19
CA GLU A 556 -5.70 17.97 -41.58
C GLU A 556 -4.40 17.40 -42.15
N LYS A 557 -3.25 18.01 -41.83
CA LYS A 557 -1.94 17.54 -42.26
C LYS A 557 -1.62 16.15 -41.68
N SER A 558 -1.85 15.94 -40.40
CA SER A 558 -1.67 14.63 -39.75
C SER A 558 -2.58 13.55 -40.35
N GLN A 559 -3.83 13.88 -40.68
CA GLN A 559 -4.73 12.96 -41.39
C GLN A 559 -4.24 12.59 -42.78
N LYS A 560 -3.80 13.57 -43.58
CA LYS A 560 -3.27 13.35 -44.94
C LYS A 560 -2.03 12.45 -44.90
N LEU A 561 -1.11 12.68 -43.96
CA LEU A 561 0.06 11.81 -43.75
C LEU A 561 -0.35 10.38 -43.40
N SER A 562 -1.38 10.20 -42.54
CA SER A 562 -1.92 8.88 -42.20
C SER A 562 -2.53 8.14 -43.40
N GLU A 563 -3.22 8.87 -44.30
CA GLU A 563 -3.76 8.29 -45.55
C GLU A 563 -2.65 7.94 -46.56
N GLU A 564 -1.59 8.75 -46.64
CA GLU A 564 -0.42 8.45 -47.48
C GLU A 564 0.37 7.25 -46.97
N MET A 565 0.57 7.10 -45.65
CA MET A 565 1.18 5.92 -45.07
C MET A 565 0.40 4.62 -45.38
N GLN A 566 -0.94 4.69 -45.42
CA GLN A 566 -1.75 3.54 -45.80
C GLN A 566 -1.60 3.16 -47.29
N LYS A 567 -1.35 4.14 -48.18
CA LYS A 567 -1.18 3.92 -49.61
C LYS A 567 0.23 3.38 -49.97
N VAL A 568 1.23 3.67 -49.14
CA VAL A 568 2.65 3.32 -49.36
C VAL A 568 3.11 2.15 -48.51
N SER A 569 2.20 1.27 -48.12
CA SER A 569 2.44 0.16 -47.17
C SER A 569 3.53 -0.87 -47.61
N THR A 570 4.00 -0.81 -48.84
CA THR A 570 5.04 -1.75 -49.38
C THR A 570 6.44 -1.14 -49.51
N ASP A 571 6.61 0.17 -49.35
CA ASP A 571 7.89 0.87 -49.45
C ASP A 571 8.38 1.31 -48.05
N TYR A 572 9.25 0.52 -47.44
CA TYR A 572 9.70 0.72 -46.05
C TYR A 572 10.43 2.07 -45.83
N VAL A 573 11.21 2.54 -46.80
CA VAL A 573 11.96 3.80 -46.66
C VAL A 573 11.02 5.03 -46.65
N LYS A 574 10.06 5.06 -47.58
CA LYS A 574 9.05 6.13 -47.62
C LYS A 574 8.10 6.06 -46.42
N LEU A 575 7.80 4.88 -45.93
CA LEU A 575 6.97 4.70 -44.72
C LEU A 575 7.65 5.27 -43.48
N GLN A 576 8.96 5.14 -43.38
CA GLN A 576 9.75 5.70 -42.27
C GLN A 576 9.82 7.23 -42.35
N GLU A 577 10.04 7.81 -43.55
CA GLU A 577 10.04 9.26 -43.73
C GLU A 577 8.68 9.89 -43.40
N LEU A 578 7.57 9.27 -43.85
CA LEU A 578 6.22 9.73 -43.55
C LEU A 578 5.88 9.55 -42.05
N ALA A 579 6.39 8.52 -41.38
CA ALA A 579 6.22 8.33 -39.96
C ALA A 579 6.93 9.41 -39.13
N GLU A 580 8.17 9.78 -39.52
CA GLU A 580 8.91 10.85 -38.85
C GLU A 580 8.26 12.22 -39.08
N GLU A 581 7.73 12.49 -40.29
CA GLU A 581 7.02 13.73 -40.58
C GLU A 581 5.70 13.79 -39.83
N LYS A 582 4.99 12.68 -39.72
CA LYS A 582 3.75 12.60 -38.95
C LYS A 582 4.04 12.82 -37.45
N GLN A 583 5.07 12.21 -36.91
CA GLN A 583 5.44 12.37 -35.50
C GLN A 583 5.74 13.83 -35.17
N LYS A 584 6.50 14.56 -36.02
CA LYS A 584 6.75 16.01 -35.86
C LYS A 584 5.47 16.83 -35.91
N THR A 585 4.57 16.50 -36.84
CA THR A 585 3.28 17.20 -36.97
C THR A 585 2.38 16.97 -35.77
N ASP A 586 2.38 15.74 -35.21
CA ASP A 586 1.63 15.39 -34.03
C ASP A 586 2.20 16.08 -32.77
N GLU A 587 3.54 16.20 -32.64
CA GLU A 587 4.22 16.94 -31.55
C GLU A 587 3.89 18.46 -31.62
N GLU A 588 3.94 19.06 -32.80
CA GLU A 588 3.53 20.46 -33.01
C GLU A 588 2.04 20.67 -32.68
N LEU A 589 1.19 19.72 -33.03
CA LEU A 589 -0.24 19.74 -32.72
C LEU A 589 -0.49 19.69 -31.21
N GLU A 590 0.22 18.82 -30.49
CA GLU A 590 0.13 18.72 -29.04
C GLU A 590 0.58 20.02 -28.33
N GLU A 591 1.67 20.65 -28.80
CA GLU A 591 2.13 21.93 -28.26
C GLU A 591 1.09 23.05 -28.45
N LYS A 592 0.47 23.11 -29.61
CA LYS A 592 -0.56 24.13 -29.91
C LYS A 592 -1.85 23.89 -29.13
N ILE A 593 -2.27 22.63 -28.97
CA ILE A 593 -3.43 22.29 -28.15
C ILE A 593 -3.15 22.62 -26.67
N GLY A 594 -1.95 22.32 -26.16
CA GLY A 594 -1.55 22.68 -24.79
C GLY A 594 -1.64 24.20 -24.57
N ARG A 595 -1.14 24.97 -25.54
CA ARG A 595 -1.18 26.43 -25.48
C ARG A 595 -2.59 27.01 -25.57
N TYR A 596 -3.44 26.42 -26.36
CA TYR A 596 -4.86 26.80 -26.46
C TYR A 596 -5.60 26.60 -25.13
N LEU A 597 -5.35 25.46 -24.47
CA LEU A 597 -5.94 25.15 -23.16
C LEU A 597 -5.46 26.10 -22.06
N GLU A 598 -4.18 26.46 -22.03
CA GLU A 598 -3.66 27.49 -21.11
C GLU A 598 -4.33 28.84 -21.27
N LEU A 599 -4.54 29.26 -22.51
CA LEU A 599 -5.22 30.54 -22.80
C LEU A 599 -6.70 30.49 -22.46
N GLN A 600 -7.35 29.33 -22.62
CA GLN A 600 -8.74 29.10 -22.24
C GLN A 600 -8.92 29.09 -20.71
N GLU A 601 -8.03 28.44 -19.96
CA GLU A 601 -8.05 28.46 -18.49
C GLU A 601 -7.85 29.88 -17.94
N LEU A 602 -6.96 30.66 -18.55
CA LEU A 602 -6.78 32.08 -18.22
C LEU A 602 -8.06 32.89 -18.47
N LEU A 603 -8.76 32.66 -19.57
CA LEU A 603 -10.05 33.31 -19.87
C LEU A 603 -11.12 32.93 -18.84
N GLU A 604 -11.26 31.64 -18.52
CA GLU A 604 -12.22 31.18 -17.51
C GLU A 604 -11.90 31.71 -16.12
N SER A 605 -10.62 31.90 -15.78
CA SER A 605 -10.22 32.49 -14.50
C SER A 605 -10.64 33.95 -14.35
N PHE A 606 -10.69 34.69 -15.51
CA PHE A 606 -11.15 36.08 -15.52
C PHE A 606 -12.68 36.24 -15.56
N GLU A 607 -13.43 35.18 -15.91
CA GLU A 607 -14.90 35.19 -15.85
C GLU A 607 -15.46 34.78 -14.50
N LYS A 608 -14.64 34.13 -13.67
CA LYS A 608 -15.03 33.68 -12.31
C LYS A 608 -14.72 34.68 -11.19
N ASP A 609 -13.92 35.74 -11.47
CA ASP A 609 -13.63 36.89 -10.59
C ASP A 609 -14.43 38.15 -11.01
#